data_ebcb2a04d3b8164f8236a40115ae2263
#
_entry.id   ebcb2a04d3b8164f8236a40115ae2263
#
_cell.length_a   1.000
_cell.length_b   1.000
_cell.length_c   1.000
_cell.angle_alpha   90.00
_cell.angle_beta   90.00
_cell.angle_gamma   90.00
#
_symmetry.space_group_name_H-M   'P 1'
#
loop_
_entity.id
_entity.type
_entity.pdbx_description
1 polymer ?
#
loop_
_entity_poly.entity_id
_entity_poly.type
_entity_poly.pdbx_seq_one_letter_code
_entity_poly.pdbx_strand_id
1 'polypeptide(L)'
;MGTTTPAADRTAPPPEDGPVVDTRGLTKRFGDTVALDRLDLQVPRGCIFGYLGPNGAGKSTTIRLLLGLLRPTSGTAHVLGHDVVRERRHVHRLVGYLPGDVSIDPDLTGRQYLDHLAALRGGVDRSVRDDLVERFDLDVDRRIGTLSHGNRQKVAIVQACMHEPELLVLDEPTQGLDPLVQRTFLDLLRATRDRGGTVFLSSHVLSEVEDVADMVAVVRAGRLVATTSVADLVERTRRRLVLTTHSPADLDAVRATAGVQSAEPSAGGVEIVVEGSMAALFRLAAPWGIERVVADEVDLADVFLHLYEGD
;
A
#
# COMPACT_ATOMS: atom_id res chain seq x y z
N MET A 1 -34.12 35.63 -31.59
CA MET A 1 -34.37 34.36 -30.85
C MET A 1 -33.04 33.85 -30.37
N GLY A 2 -32.68 34.21 -29.13
CA GLY A 2 -31.45 33.79 -28.52
C GLY A 2 -31.64 32.47 -27.76
N THR A 3 -30.95 31.41 -28.18
CA THR A 3 -30.86 30.14 -27.46
C THR A 3 -29.86 30.26 -26.34
N THR A 4 -30.36 30.39 -25.11
CA THR A 4 -29.58 30.34 -23.89
C THR A 4 -29.17 28.86 -23.66
N THR A 5 -27.89 28.56 -23.78
CA THR A 5 -27.31 27.27 -23.35
C THR A 5 -27.42 27.20 -21.80
N PRO A 6 -27.96 26.13 -21.23
CA PRO A 6 -28.04 26.01 -19.79
C PRO A 6 -26.62 25.84 -19.21
N ALA A 7 -26.32 26.63 -18.20
CA ALA A 7 -25.10 26.54 -17.41
C ALA A 7 -25.00 25.15 -16.78
N ALA A 8 -23.83 24.53 -16.93
CA ALA A 8 -23.51 23.25 -16.33
C ALA A 8 -23.73 23.31 -14.81
N ASP A 9 -24.49 22.35 -14.36
CA ASP A 9 -24.86 22.04 -12.99
C ASP A 9 -23.66 22.11 -12.06
N ARG A 10 -23.76 22.90 -11.01
CA ARG A 10 -22.80 22.93 -9.90
C ARG A 10 -22.99 21.61 -9.16
N THR A 11 -22.05 20.72 -9.32
CA THR A 11 -22.00 19.42 -8.68
C THR A 11 -22.36 19.54 -7.18
N ALA A 12 -23.37 18.77 -6.78
CA ALA A 12 -23.69 18.53 -5.37
C ALA A 12 -22.42 18.04 -4.64
N PRO A 13 -22.26 18.35 -3.34
CA PRO A 13 -21.16 17.80 -2.58
C PRO A 13 -21.18 16.26 -2.71
N PRO A 14 -20.00 15.63 -2.80
CA PRO A 14 -19.92 14.17 -2.95
C PRO A 14 -20.65 13.49 -1.78
N PRO A 15 -21.32 12.34 -2.02
CA PRO A 15 -21.97 11.62 -0.95
C PRO A 15 -20.93 11.24 0.11
N GLU A 16 -21.23 11.52 1.37
CA GLU A 16 -20.36 11.22 2.52
C GLU A 16 -20.00 9.72 2.59
N ASP A 17 -20.81 8.85 1.98
CA ASP A 17 -20.64 7.40 1.94
C ASP A 17 -19.93 6.87 0.67
N GLY A 18 -19.46 7.74 -0.23
CA GLY A 18 -18.77 7.33 -1.47
C GLY A 18 -17.33 6.85 -1.26
N PRO A 19 -16.74 6.15 -2.26
CA PRO A 19 -15.34 5.74 -2.18
C PRO A 19 -14.41 6.96 -2.11
N VAL A 20 -13.29 6.82 -1.40
CA VAL A 20 -12.26 7.89 -1.32
C VAL A 20 -11.47 8.05 -2.60
N VAL A 21 -11.35 6.97 -3.38
CA VAL A 21 -10.80 6.99 -4.75
C VAL A 21 -11.81 6.34 -5.67
N ASP A 22 -12.16 7.01 -6.76
CA ASP A 22 -13.00 6.48 -7.85
C ASP A 22 -12.35 6.82 -9.19
N THR A 23 -11.94 5.81 -9.93
CA THR A 23 -11.39 5.98 -11.29
C THR A 23 -12.24 5.23 -12.31
N ARG A 24 -12.43 5.84 -13.49
CA ARG A 24 -13.21 5.26 -14.57
C ARG A 24 -12.47 5.36 -15.89
N GLY A 25 -12.07 4.21 -16.43
CA GLY A 25 -11.31 4.10 -17.67
C GLY A 25 -10.00 4.89 -17.64
N LEU A 26 -9.38 5.07 -16.45
CA LEU A 26 -8.23 5.93 -16.26
C LEU A 26 -7.05 5.41 -17.06
N THR A 27 -6.62 6.18 -18.04
CA THR A 27 -5.57 5.80 -18.99
C THR A 27 -4.46 6.82 -19.00
N LYS A 28 -3.20 6.34 -19.02
CA LYS A 28 -2.02 7.18 -19.19
C LYS A 28 -1.06 6.60 -20.22
N ARG A 29 -0.72 7.42 -21.19
CA ARG A 29 0.30 7.11 -22.19
C ARG A 29 1.45 8.12 -22.10
N PHE A 30 2.66 7.64 -22.35
CA PHE A 30 3.88 8.42 -22.54
C PHE A 30 4.44 8.06 -23.91
N GLY A 31 4.17 8.89 -24.91
CA GLY A 31 4.45 8.53 -26.30
C GLY A 31 3.71 7.23 -26.67
N ASP A 32 4.45 6.22 -27.12
CA ASP A 32 3.91 4.92 -27.50
C ASP A 32 3.69 3.97 -26.32
N THR A 33 4.27 4.27 -25.16
CA THR A 33 4.16 3.43 -23.96
C THR A 33 2.85 3.69 -23.23
N VAL A 34 2.06 2.64 -23.00
CA VAL A 34 0.87 2.67 -22.16
C VAL A 34 1.26 2.32 -20.73
N ALA A 35 1.27 3.31 -19.83
CA ALA A 35 1.59 3.10 -18.43
C ALA A 35 0.37 2.67 -17.60
N LEU A 36 -0.84 3.12 -18.00
CA LEU A 36 -2.13 2.66 -17.45
C LEU A 36 -3.12 2.49 -18.59
N ASP A 37 -3.86 1.40 -18.60
CA ASP A 37 -4.86 1.06 -19.61
C ASP A 37 -6.22 0.82 -18.95
N ARG A 38 -7.08 1.83 -19.01
CA ARG A 38 -8.48 1.81 -18.57
C ARG A 38 -8.67 1.28 -17.15
N LEU A 39 -7.89 1.83 -16.20
CA LEU A 39 -7.98 1.46 -14.80
C LEU A 39 -9.32 1.95 -14.20
N ASP A 40 -10.13 1.00 -13.75
CA ASP A 40 -11.34 1.21 -12.95
C ASP A 40 -11.04 0.75 -11.51
N LEU A 41 -10.86 1.70 -10.60
CA LEU A 41 -10.46 1.43 -9.22
C LEU A 41 -11.37 2.19 -8.26
N GLN A 42 -11.88 1.48 -7.25
CA GLN A 42 -12.62 2.07 -6.14
C GLN A 42 -11.94 1.70 -4.81
N VAL A 43 -11.67 2.70 -3.98
CA VAL A 43 -11.11 2.52 -2.64
C VAL A 43 -12.15 2.95 -1.61
N PRO A 44 -12.60 2.04 -0.72
CA PRO A 44 -13.54 2.36 0.34
C PRO A 44 -12.96 3.34 1.37
N ARG A 45 -13.83 4.00 2.14
CA ARG A 45 -13.43 4.83 3.28
C ARG A 45 -13.02 3.99 4.49
N GLY A 46 -12.15 4.53 5.35
CA GLY A 46 -11.83 3.95 6.65
C GLY A 46 -11.10 2.62 6.60
N CYS A 47 -10.35 2.36 5.54
CA CYS A 47 -9.56 1.13 5.39
C CYS A 47 -8.10 1.43 5.03
N ILE A 48 -7.26 0.44 5.24
CA ILE A 48 -5.91 0.40 4.67
C ILE A 48 -6.00 -0.43 3.39
N PHE A 49 -5.77 0.22 2.26
CA PHE A 49 -5.89 -0.35 0.93
C PHE A 49 -4.52 -0.53 0.29
N GLY A 50 -4.13 -1.78 0.07
CA GLY A 50 -2.90 -2.15 -0.63
C GLY A 50 -3.06 -2.04 -2.16
N TYR A 51 -2.06 -1.50 -2.84
CA TYR A 51 -1.99 -1.41 -4.29
C TYR A 51 -0.75 -2.16 -4.77
N LEU A 52 -0.92 -3.44 -5.03
CA LEU A 52 0.13 -4.41 -5.28
C LEU A 52 0.45 -4.56 -6.76
N GLY A 53 1.73 -4.73 -7.06
CA GLY A 53 2.17 -5.04 -8.42
C GLY A 53 3.68 -4.99 -8.57
N PRO A 54 4.23 -5.67 -9.59
CA PRO A 54 5.66 -5.63 -9.86
C PRO A 54 6.14 -4.23 -10.25
N ASN A 55 7.45 -4.05 -10.29
CA ASN A 55 8.04 -2.82 -10.80
C ASN A 55 7.63 -2.61 -12.25
N GLY A 56 7.26 -1.37 -12.60
CA GLY A 56 6.72 -1.04 -13.92
C GLY A 56 5.23 -1.36 -14.13
N ALA A 57 4.51 -1.90 -13.13
CA ALA A 57 3.07 -2.19 -13.23
C ALA A 57 2.17 -0.94 -13.36
N GLY A 58 2.71 0.26 -13.12
CA GLY A 58 1.96 1.52 -13.19
C GLY A 58 1.61 2.13 -11.83
N LYS A 59 2.08 1.58 -10.70
CA LYS A 59 1.74 2.02 -9.33
C LYS A 59 1.98 3.51 -9.10
N SER A 60 3.23 3.97 -9.24
CA SER A 60 3.58 5.39 -9.06
C SER A 60 2.91 6.30 -10.09
N THR A 61 2.61 5.78 -11.29
CA THR A 61 1.84 6.53 -12.31
C THR A 61 0.41 6.74 -11.83
N THR A 62 -0.23 5.71 -11.27
CA THR A 62 -1.57 5.81 -10.68
C THR A 62 -1.58 6.84 -9.55
N ILE A 63 -0.65 6.73 -8.59
CA ILE A 63 -0.53 7.69 -7.47
C ILE A 63 -0.38 9.12 -7.98
N ARG A 64 0.51 9.37 -8.94
CA ARG A 64 0.71 10.71 -9.50
C ARG A 64 -0.53 11.25 -10.23
N LEU A 65 -1.34 10.39 -10.84
CA LEU A 65 -2.62 10.78 -11.45
C LEU A 65 -3.65 11.12 -10.37
N LEU A 66 -3.79 10.29 -9.33
CA LEU A 66 -4.70 10.53 -8.20
C LEU A 66 -4.39 11.84 -7.46
N LEU A 67 -3.11 12.20 -7.40
CA LEU A 67 -2.67 13.48 -6.82
C LEU A 67 -2.74 14.66 -7.83
N GLY A 68 -3.18 14.44 -9.07
CA GLY A 68 -3.19 15.47 -10.10
C GLY A 68 -1.79 16.00 -10.47
N LEU A 69 -0.72 15.27 -10.13
CA LEU A 69 0.66 15.58 -10.53
C LEU A 69 0.90 15.22 -11.99
N LEU A 70 0.12 14.29 -12.54
CA LEU A 70 0.04 13.96 -13.94
C LEU A 70 -1.39 14.17 -14.44
N ARG A 71 -1.52 14.55 -15.73
CA ARG A 71 -2.83 14.57 -16.39
C ARG A 71 -3.10 13.21 -17.03
N PRO A 72 -4.31 12.65 -16.90
CA PRO A 72 -4.70 11.45 -17.65
C PRO A 72 -4.72 11.72 -19.15
N THR A 73 -4.48 10.68 -19.94
CA THR A 73 -4.67 10.71 -21.40
C THR A 73 -6.15 10.58 -21.74
N SER A 74 -6.87 9.74 -20.98
CA SER A 74 -8.33 9.59 -21.04
C SER A 74 -8.86 9.03 -19.73
N GLY A 75 -10.18 8.99 -19.57
CA GLY A 75 -10.84 8.58 -18.33
C GLY A 75 -10.88 9.68 -17.28
N THR A 76 -11.39 9.34 -16.10
CA THR A 76 -11.55 10.27 -14.97
C THR A 76 -11.02 9.68 -13.68
N ALA A 77 -10.64 10.53 -12.76
CA ALA A 77 -10.28 10.16 -11.39
C ALA A 77 -10.81 11.18 -10.41
N HIS A 78 -11.40 10.70 -9.32
CA HIS A 78 -11.87 11.51 -8.21
C HIS A 78 -11.21 11.01 -6.92
N VAL A 79 -10.81 11.94 -6.08
CA VAL A 79 -10.27 11.67 -4.74
C VAL A 79 -11.09 12.47 -3.74
N LEU A 80 -11.64 11.77 -2.74
CA LEU A 80 -12.57 12.35 -1.76
C LEU A 80 -13.71 13.14 -2.44
N GLY A 81 -14.18 12.62 -3.60
CA GLY A 81 -15.23 13.22 -4.41
C GLY A 81 -14.79 14.38 -5.32
N HIS A 82 -13.55 14.83 -5.22
CA HIS A 82 -13.00 15.94 -6.02
C HIS A 82 -12.30 15.43 -7.29
N ASP A 83 -12.59 16.06 -8.44
CA ASP A 83 -11.88 15.80 -9.71
C ASP A 83 -10.40 16.18 -9.58
N VAL A 84 -9.51 15.21 -9.76
CA VAL A 84 -8.06 15.37 -9.54
C VAL A 84 -7.39 16.38 -10.48
N VAL A 85 -8.03 16.72 -11.62
CA VAL A 85 -7.50 17.69 -12.60
C VAL A 85 -8.05 19.10 -12.32
N ARG A 86 -9.37 19.21 -12.08
CA ARG A 86 -10.06 20.48 -11.94
C ARG A 86 -9.94 21.05 -10.52
N GLU A 87 -9.96 20.17 -9.52
CA GLU A 87 -9.99 20.52 -8.10
C GLU A 87 -8.71 20.11 -7.35
N ARG A 88 -7.58 19.97 -8.06
CA ARG A 88 -6.30 19.51 -7.52
C ARG A 88 -5.91 20.15 -6.19
N ARG A 89 -6.16 21.46 -6.02
CA ARG A 89 -5.82 22.17 -4.76
C ARG A 89 -6.64 21.67 -3.57
N HIS A 90 -7.89 21.27 -3.79
CA HIS A 90 -8.74 20.66 -2.78
C HIS A 90 -8.19 19.29 -2.40
N VAL A 91 -7.91 18.43 -3.39
CA VAL A 91 -7.30 17.13 -3.15
C VAL A 91 -6.03 17.25 -2.32
N HIS A 92 -5.11 18.17 -2.67
CA HIS A 92 -3.85 18.32 -1.92
C HIS A 92 -4.02 18.82 -0.47
N ARG A 93 -5.12 19.46 -0.12
CA ARG A 93 -5.38 19.86 1.28
C ARG A 93 -5.82 18.68 2.13
N LEU A 94 -6.55 17.75 1.56
CA LEU A 94 -7.17 16.61 2.25
C LEU A 94 -6.25 15.38 2.27
N VAL A 95 -5.23 15.35 1.40
CA VAL A 95 -4.35 14.19 1.22
C VAL A 95 -2.99 14.43 1.85
N GLY A 96 -2.51 13.42 2.58
CA GLY A 96 -1.10 13.27 2.95
C GLY A 96 -0.40 12.41 1.90
N TYR A 97 0.79 12.80 1.48
CA TYR A 97 1.54 12.07 0.46
C TYR A 97 2.97 11.80 0.89
N LEU A 98 3.36 10.53 0.82
CA LEU A 98 4.73 10.06 0.95
C LEU A 98 5.19 9.50 -0.40
N PRO A 99 6.11 10.16 -1.11
CA PRO A 99 6.68 9.65 -2.35
C PRO A 99 7.67 8.51 -2.09
N GLY A 100 7.81 7.60 -3.04
CA GLY A 100 8.80 6.51 -2.97
C GLY A 100 10.26 7.00 -3.05
N ASP A 101 10.49 8.14 -3.73
CA ASP A 101 11.78 8.82 -3.73
C ASP A 101 11.65 10.17 -3.02
N VAL A 102 12.22 10.24 -1.82
CA VAL A 102 12.14 11.42 -0.95
C VAL A 102 13.25 12.40 -1.31
N SER A 103 12.87 13.47 -1.98
CA SER A 103 13.76 14.59 -2.29
C SER A 103 13.37 15.82 -1.45
N ILE A 104 14.19 16.17 -0.49
CA ILE A 104 14.01 17.34 0.38
C ILE A 104 15.27 18.20 0.28
N ASP A 105 15.10 19.52 0.36
CA ASP A 105 16.22 20.47 0.34
C ASP A 105 17.23 20.13 1.44
N PRO A 106 18.49 19.80 1.08
CA PRO A 106 19.52 19.35 2.02
C PRO A 106 19.99 20.45 2.98
N ASP A 107 19.78 21.72 2.65
CA ASP A 107 20.24 22.87 3.44
C ASP A 107 19.30 23.21 4.60
N LEU A 108 18.06 22.75 4.55
CA LEU A 108 17.08 22.92 5.62
C LEU A 108 17.35 21.95 6.77
N THR A 109 16.96 22.33 7.99
CA THR A 109 16.76 21.37 9.07
C THR A 109 15.39 20.69 8.93
N GLY A 110 15.22 19.52 9.56
CA GLY A 110 13.91 18.85 9.62
C GLY A 110 12.82 19.78 10.16
N ARG A 111 13.13 20.54 11.21
CA ARG A 111 12.20 21.53 11.81
C ARG A 111 11.81 22.60 10.80
N GLN A 112 12.77 23.24 10.14
CA GLN A 112 12.50 24.27 9.13
C GLN A 112 11.62 23.75 8.00
N TYR A 113 11.89 22.54 7.53
CA TYR A 113 11.10 21.91 6.47
C TYR A 113 9.65 21.63 6.94
N LEU A 114 9.45 21.03 8.11
CA LEU A 114 8.14 20.74 8.66
C LEU A 114 7.35 22.01 8.97
N ASP A 115 7.99 23.05 9.54
CA ASP A 115 7.37 24.34 9.82
C ASP A 115 6.93 25.05 8.52
N HIS A 116 7.76 25.00 7.48
CA HIS A 116 7.43 25.57 6.17
C HIS A 116 6.19 24.92 5.56
N LEU A 117 6.12 23.59 5.56
CA LEU A 117 4.98 22.86 5.01
C LEU A 117 3.71 23.02 5.87
N ALA A 118 3.85 23.10 7.20
CA ALA A 118 2.74 23.43 8.09
C ALA A 118 2.15 24.81 7.76
N ALA A 119 3.01 25.81 7.54
CA ALA A 119 2.57 27.15 7.15
C ALA A 119 1.87 27.19 5.80
N LEU A 120 2.35 26.43 4.79
CA LEU A 120 1.71 26.32 3.47
C LEU A 120 0.31 25.69 3.53
N ARG A 121 0.04 24.85 4.54
CA ARG A 121 -1.27 24.24 4.80
C ARG A 121 -2.23 25.17 5.58
N GLY A 122 -1.77 26.33 6.03
CA GLY A 122 -2.54 27.24 6.88
C GLY A 122 -2.42 26.94 8.38
N GLY A 123 -1.45 26.11 8.75
CA GLY A 123 -1.19 25.62 10.11
C GLY A 123 -1.50 24.12 10.24
N VAL A 124 -0.88 23.52 11.24
CA VAL A 124 -1.15 22.14 11.70
C VAL A 124 -1.15 22.16 13.23
N ASP A 125 -1.80 21.19 13.84
CA ASP A 125 -1.69 21.02 15.29
C ASP A 125 -0.24 20.61 15.64
N ARG A 126 0.41 21.46 16.43
CA ARG A 126 1.80 21.22 16.83
C ARG A 126 1.94 19.99 17.70
N SER A 127 0.92 19.67 18.51
CA SER A 127 0.96 18.48 19.37
C SER A 127 1.02 17.18 18.54
N VAL A 128 0.25 17.10 17.45
CA VAL A 128 0.27 15.96 16.52
C VAL A 128 1.64 15.81 15.86
N ARG A 129 2.21 16.92 15.40
CA ARG A 129 3.53 16.91 14.78
C ARG A 129 4.61 16.47 15.78
N ASP A 130 4.60 17.05 16.98
CA ASP A 130 5.61 16.81 17.99
C ASP A 130 5.52 15.36 18.52
N ASP A 131 4.31 14.79 18.65
CA ASP A 131 4.08 13.37 18.93
C ASP A 131 4.68 12.45 17.84
N LEU A 132 4.47 12.79 16.58
CA LEU A 132 5.08 12.05 15.47
C LEU A 132 6.62 12.13 15.48
N VAL A 133 7.18 13.30 15.79
CA VAL A 133 8.64 13.49 15.91
C VAL A 133 9.20 12.61 17.03
N GLU A 134 8.55 12.58 18.19
CA GLU A 134 8.93 11.73 19.33
C GLU A 134 8.77 10.24 18.97
N ARG A 135 7.63 9.85 18.41
CA ARG A 135 7.33 8.47 18.03
C ARG A 135 8.35 7.85 17.08
N PHE A 136 8.91 8.64 16.17
CA PHE A 136 9.94 8.20 15.22
C PHE A 136 11.37 8.45 15.71
N ASP A 137 11.56 8.95 16.92
CA ASP A 137 12.87 9.33 17.47
C ASP A 137 13.66 10.16 16.44
N LEU A 138 13.06 11.28 16.01
CA LEU A 138 13.56 12.10 14.92
C LEU A 138 14.24 13.35 15.45
N ASP A 139 15.56 13.48 15.24
CA ASP A 139 16.30 14.72 15.50
C ASP A 139 16.00 15.75 14.39
N VAL A 140 15.00 16.59 14.63
CA VAL A 140 14.52 17.61 13.66
C VAL A 140 15.45 18.82 13.54
N ASP A 141 16.42 19.01 14.43
CA ASP A 141 17.32 20.16 14.43
C ASP A 141 18.56 19.94 13.55
N ARG A 142 18.79 18.70 13.11
CA ARG A 142 19.85 18.38 12.14
C ARG A 142 19.48 18.81 10.72
N ARG A 143 20.49 19.18 9.93
CA ARG A 143 20.32 19.44 8.49
C ARG A 143 19.98 18.15 7.74
N ILE A 144 18.98 18.24 6.86
CA ILE A 144 18.48 17.10 6.07
C ILE A 144 19.59 16.45 5.24
N GLY A 145 20.50 17.25 4.68
CA GLY A 145 21.65 16.75 3.92
C GLY A 145 22.60 15.85 4.73
N THR A 146 22.59 15.97 6.07
CA THR A 146 23.43 15.14 6.96
C THR A 146 22.72 13.90 7.50
N LEU A 147 21.42 13.75 7.22
CA LEU A 147 20.63 12.63 7.66
C LEU A 147 20.90 11.37 6.82
N SER A 148 20.82 10.19 7.43
CA SER A 148 20.77 8.93 6.71
C SER A 148 19.51 8.86 5.84
N HIS A 149 19.47 7.92 4.89
CA HIS A 149 18.28 7.69 4.07
C HIS A 149 17.05 7.42 4.95
N GLY A 150 17.16 6.52 5.94
CA GLY A 150 16.06 6.21 6.85
C GLY A 150 15.56 7.41 7.66
N ASN A 151 16.48 8.30 8.12
CA ASN A 151 16.05 9.51 8.83
C ASN A 151 15.39 10.54 7.90
N ARG A 152 15.81 10.65 6.63
CA ARG A 152 15.07 11.46 5.64
C ARG A 152 13.67 10.90 5.40
N GLN A 153 13.54 9.57 5.34
CA GLN A 153 12.25 8.89 5.22
C GLN A 153 11.35 9.20 6.43
N LYS A 154 11.88 9.17 7.66
CA LYS A 154 11.12 9.58 8.86
C LYS A 154 10.61 11.02 8.76
N VAL A 155 11.42 11.98 8.29
CA VAL A 155 10.98 13.38 8.05
C VAL A 155 9.80 13.41 7.08
N ALA A 156 9.87 12.66 5.98
CA ALA A 156 8.82 12.60 4.99
C ALA A 156 7.54 11.92 5.52
N ILE A 157 7.66 10.91 6.39
CA ILE A 157 6.52 10.29 7.08
C ILE A 157 5.82 11.32 7.97
N VAL A 158 6.58 12.04 8.82
CA VAL A 158 6.02 13.09 9.68
C VAL A 158 5.29 14.14 8.84
N GLN A 159 5.91 14.60 7.74
CA GLN A 159 5.31 15.57 6.81
C GLN A 159 3.99 15.07 6.21
N ALA A 160 3.92 13.80 5.83
CA ALA A 160 2.72 13.22 5.21
C ALA A 160 1.56 13.09 6.21
N CYS A 161 1.87 12.90 7.51
CA CYS A 161 0.88 12.56 8.55
C CYS A 161 0.53 13.73 9.49
N MET A 162 1.38 14.76 9.62
CA MET A 162 1.27 15.80 10.66
C MET A 162 0.00 16.66 10.60
N HIS A 163 -0.77 16.62 9.52
CA HIS A 163 -2.01 17.36 9.35
C HIS A 163 -3.25 16.46 9.39
N GLU A 164 -3.09 15.21 9.85
CA GLU A 164 -4.16 14.22 9.99
C GLU A 164 -5.06 14.10 8.75
N PRO A 165 -4.49 13.72 7.58
CA PRO A 165 -5.23 13.70 6.33
C PRO A 165 -6.38 12.69 6.35
N GLU A 166 -7.47 12.98 5.60
CA GLU A 166 -8.56 12.04 5.36
C GLU A 166 -8.11 10.83 4.51
N LEU A 167 -7.16 11.06 3.60
CA LEU A 167 -6.52 10.04 2.78
C LEU A 167 -5.00 10.17 2.83
N LEU A 168 -4.33 9.12 3.28
CA LEU A 168 -2.87 9.02 3.26
C LEU A 168 -2.45 8.16 2.06
N VAL A 169 -1.71 8.74 1.13
CA VAL A 169 -1.19 8.08 -0.09
C VAL A 169 0.29 7.83 0.07
N LEU A 170 0.70 6.58 -0.05
CA LEU A 170 2.06 6.11 0.24
C LEU A 170 2.61 5.33 -0.95
N ASP A 171 3.73 5.76 -1.50
CA ASP A 171 4.40 5.08 -2.62
C ASP A 171 5.64 4.35 -2.09
N GLU A 172 5.59 3.00 -1.96
CA GLU A 172 6.66 2.13 -1.46
C GLU A 172 7.24 2.62 -0.10
N PRO A 173 6.43 2.89 0.94
CA PRO A 173 6.83 3.68 2.11
C PRO A 173 7.81 2.99 3.05
N THR A 174 7.91 1.67 3.02
CA THR A 174 8.74 0.85 3.90
C THR A 174 10.17 0.70 3.40
N GLN A 175 10.41 1.08 2.15
CA GLN A 175 11.71 0.94 1.51
C GLN A 175 12.79 1.76 2.25
N GLY A 176 13.84 1.07 2.70
CA GLY A 176 14.97 1.71 3.41
C GLY A 176 14.71 2.04 4.88
N LEU A 177 13.59 1.62 5.45
CA LEU A 177 13.35 1.65 6.89
C LEU A 177 13.94 0.41 7.56
N ASP A 178 14.50 0.59 8.75
CA ASP A 178 14.85 -0.55 9.59
C ASP A 178 13.60 -1.22 10.20
N PRO A 179 13.68 -2.49 10.64
CA PRO A 179 12.50 -3.24 11.08
C PRO A 179 11.74 -2.59 12.26
N LEU A 180 12.43 -1.87 13.15
CA LEU A 180 11.77 -1.22 14.30
C LEU A 180 10.97 0.00 13.83
N VAL A 181 11.54 0.82 12.97
CA VAL A 181 10.87 1.98 12.37
C VAL A 181 9.72 1.53 11.49
N GLN A 182 9.90 0.44 10.72
CA GLN A 182 8.83 -0.16 9.92
C GLN A 182 7.64 -0.55 10.79
N ARG A 183 7.86 -1.23 11.92
CA ARG A 183 6.79 -1.59 12.85
C ARG A 183 6.07 -0.35 13.41
N THR A 184 6.83 0.66 13.85
CA THR A 184 6.28 1.94 14.32
C THR A 184 5.40 2.59 13.25
N PHE A 185 5.84 2.53 11.99
CA PHE A 185 5.10 3.05 10.85
C PHE A 185 3.80 2.27 10.59
N LEU A 186 3.83 0.94 10.59
CA LEU A 186 2.62 0.12 10.44
C LEU A 186 1.59 0.40 11.55
N ASP A 187 2.06 0.60 12.79
CA ASP A 187 1.19 0.99 13.90
C ASP A 187 0.59 2.39 13.71
N LEU A 188 1.31 3.32 13.07
CA LEU A 188 0.76 4.62 12.68
C LEU A 188 -0.35 4.47 11.62
N LEU A 189 -0.19 3.58 10.64
CA LEU A 189 -1.22 3.33 9.62
C LEU A 189 -2.50 2.75 10.25
N ARG A 190 -2.36 1.77 11.15
CA ARG A 190 -3.50 1.22 11.91
C ARG A 190 -4.22 2.31 12.71
N ALA A 191 -3.46 3.12 13.45
CA ALA A 191 -4.03 4.23 14.21
C ALA A 191 -4.72 5.27 13.31
N THR A 192 -4.24 5.49 12.09
CA THR A 192 -4.88 6.38 11.11
C THR A 192 -6.23 5.82 10.66
N ARG A 193 -6.31 4.52 10.32
CA ARG A 193 -7.56 3.83 10.00
C ARG A 193 -8.54 3.86 11.18
N ASP A 194 -8.07 3.55 12.37
CA ASP A 194 -8.92 3.44 13.57
C ASP A 194 -9.54 4.81 13.97
N ARG A 195 -8.95 5.92 13.52
CA ARG A 195 -9.54 7.27 13.60
C ARG A 195 -10.48 7.60 12.42
N GLY A 196 -10.75 6.63 11.53
CA GLY A 196 -11.61 6.82 10.36
C GLY A 196 -10.89 7.35 9.11
N GLY A 197 -9.58 7.56 9.16
CA GLY A 197 -8.77 7.90 7.99
C GLY A 197 -8.65 6.71 7.03
N THR A 198 -8.34 7.01 5.78
CA THR A 198 -8.07 5.97 4.76
C THR A 198 -6.59 6.01 4.38
N VAL A 199 -6.01 4.84 4.16
CA VAL A 199 -4.64 4.70 3.69
C VAL A 199 -4.63 4.00 2.34
N PHE A 200 -3.95 4.59 1.36
CA PHE A 200 -3.65 3.99 0.05
C PHE A 200 -2.15 3.71 -0.02
N LEU A 201 -1.77 2.45 0.02
CA LEU A 201 -0.39 1.99 0.16
C LEU A 201 0.04 1.22 -1.08
N SER A 202 1.02 1.71 -1.85
CA SER A 202 1.62 0.89 -2.91
C SER A 202 2.77 0.04 -2.37
N SER A 203 2.85 -1.21 -2.81
CA SER A 203 4.00 -2.09 -2.55
C SER A 203 4.20 -3.08 -3.72
N HIS A 204 5.40 -3.63 -3.81
CA HIS A 204 5.70 -4.78 -4.65
C HIS A 204 5.94 -6.04 -3.79
N VAL A 205 5.83 -5.94 -2.47
CA VAL A 205 6.03 -7.02 -1.49
C VAL A 205 4.69 -7.35 -0.85
N LEU A 206 4.21 -8.58 -1.03
CA LEU A 206 2.90 -9.00 -0.53
C LEU A 206 2.87 -9.03 1.00
N SER A 207 3.93 -9.54 1.65
CA SER A 207 3.99 -9.66 3.12
C SER A 207 3.83 -8.31 3.83
N GLU A 208 4.36 -7.21 3.28
CA GLU A 208 4.17 -5.88 3.84
C GLU A 208 2.71 -5.43 3.85
N VAL A 209 1.96 -5.84 2.82
CA VAL A 209 0.54 -5.51 2.69
C VAL A 209 -0.32 -6.44 3.54
N GLU A 210 0.03 -7.74 3.60
CA GLU A 210 -0.63 -8.72 4.47
C GLU A 210 -0.64 -8.29 5.94
N ASP A 211 0.44 -7.67 6.40
CA ASP A 211 0.59 -7.27 7.80
C ASP A 211 -0.33 -6.12 8.21
N VAL A 212 -0.84 -5.32 7.27
CA VAL A 212 -1.51 -4.07 7.64
C VAL A 212 -2.79 -3.77 6.85
N ALA A 213 -2.92 -4.24 5.62
CA ALA A 213 -4.04 -3.86 4.75
C ALA A 213 -5.29 -4.70 5.00
N ASP A 214 -6.45 -4.07 4.82
CA ASP A 214 -7.77 -4.72 4.89
C ASP A 214 -8.15 -5.26 3.51
N MET A 215 -7.86 -4.49 2.47
CA MET A 215 -8.15 -4.80 1.08
C MET A 215 -6.93 -4.56 0.19
N VAL A 216 -6.93 -5.21 -0.95
CA VAL A 216 -5.85 -5.09 -1.92
C VAL A 216 -6.37 -5.06 -3.35
N ALA A 217 -5.77 -4.22 -4.18
CA ALA A 217 -5.88 -4.29 -5.63
C ALA A 217 -4.55 -4.72 -6.23
N VAL A 218 -4.62 -5.68 -7.12
CA VAL A 218 -3.46 -6.23 -7.82
C VAL A 218 -3.41 -5.65 -9.22
N VAL A 219 -2.25 -5.05 -9.59
CA VAL A 219 -2.07 -4.44 -10.92
C VAL A 219 -0.89 -5.05 -11.65
N ARG A 220 -1.04 -5.21 -12.97
CA ARG A 220 0.00 -5.70 -13.87
C ARG A 220 -0.10 -5.03 -15.23
N ALA A 221 1.03 -4.60 -15.78
CA ALA A 221 1.11 -3.96 -17.10
C ALA A 221 0.07 -2.84 -17.30
N GLY A 222 -0.15 -2.02 -16.27
CA GLY A 222 -1.06 -0.89 -16.32
C GLY A 222 -2.55 -1.23 -16.19
N ARG A 223 -2.93 -2.47 -15.90
CA ARG A 223 -4.31 -2.94 -15.76
C ARG A 223 -4.59 -3.46 -14.37
N LEU A 224 -5.79 -3.24 -13.88
CA LEU A 224 -6.30 -3.89 -12.67
C LEU A 224 -6.57 -5.37 -12.98
N VAL A 225 -6.01 -6.25 -12.18
CA VAL A 225 -6.20 -7.70 -12.28
C VAL A 225 -7.33 -8.15 -11.37
N ALA A 226 -7.28 -7.74 -10.11
CA ALA A 226 -8.28 -8.08 -9.11
C ALA A 226 -8.32 -7.03 -8.00
N THR A 227 -9.45 -6.95 -7.32
CA THR A 227 -9.61 -6.29 -6.02
C THR A 227 -10.27 -7.26 -5.07
N THR A 228 -9.64 -7.50 -3.92
CA THR A 228 -10.12 -8.51 -2.95
C THR A 228 -9.75 -8.11 -1.52
N SER A 229 -10.29 -8.79 -0.52
CA SER A 229 -9.76 -8.67 0.83
C SER A 229 -8.38 -9.34 0.93
N VAL A 230 -7.55 -8.87 1.86
CA VAL A 230 -6.25 -9.52 2.12
C VAL A 230 -6.47 -10.96 2.61
N ALA A 231 -7.51 -11.20 3.41
CA ALA A 231 -7.86 -12.54 3.88
C ALA A 231 -8.14 -13.52 2.71
N ASP A 232 -8.98 -13.10 1.74
CA ASP A 232 -9.28 -13.92 0.57
C ASP A 232 -8.06 -14.13 -0.32
N LEU A 233 -7.18 -13.11 -0.42
CA LEU A 233 -5.94 -13.23 -1.17
C LEU A 233 -5.03 -14.28 -0.56
N VAL A 234 -4.83 -14.21 0.76
CA VAL A 234 -3.99 -15.16 1.53
C VAL A 234 -4.54 -16.60 1.41
N GLU A 235 -5.87 -16.77 1.45
CA GLU A 235 -6.51 -18.08 1.30
C GLU A 235 -6.29 -18.71 -0.08
N ARG A 236 -6.05 -17.90 -1.11
CA ARG A 236 -5.81 -18.38 -2.49
C ARG A 236 -4.33 -18.45 -2.84
N THR A 237 -3.45 -18.02 -1.94
CA THR A 237 -2.01 -17.96 -2.23
C THR A 237 -1.33 -19.27 -1.90
N ARG A 238 -0.56 -19.81 -2.83
CA ARG A 238 0.34 -20.95 -2.60
C ARG A 238 1.60 -20.48 -1.92
N ARG A 239 1.98 -21.18 -0.85
CA ARG A 239 3.21 -20.91 -0.09
C ARG A 239 4.08 -22.15 -0.11
N ARG A 240 5.35 -21.96 -0.44
CA ARG A 240 6.36 -23.01 -0.30
C ARG A 240 7.02 -22.83 1.06
N LEU A 241 7.14 -23.92 1.80
CA LEU A 241 7.85 -23.91 3.08
C LEU A 241 8.70 -25.18 3.25
N VAL A 242 9.80 -25.03 3.99
CA VAL A 242 10.62 -26.18 4.46
C VAL A 242 10.39 -26.31 5.95
N LEU A 243 9.86 -27.47 6.34
CA LEU A 243 9.58 -27.84 7.73
C LEU A 243 10.65 -28.81 8.23
N THR A 244 11.41 -28.41 9.23
CA THR A 244 12.34 -29.26 9.95
C THR A 244 11.72 -29.68 11.26
N THR A 245 11.74 -31.01 11.55
CA THR A 245 11.15 -31.58 12.76
C THR A 245 12.16 -32.49 13.47
N HIS A 246 12.05 -32.54 14.80
CA HIS A 246 12.91 -33.41 15.63
C HIS A 246 12.71 -34.89 15.33
N SER A 247 11.46 -35.32 15.16
CA SER A 247 11.11 -36.67 14.73
C SER A 247 10.79 -36.69 13.22
N PRO A 248 11.02 -37.80 12.52
CA PRO A 248 10.67 -37.89 11.10
C PRO A 248 9.20 -37.55 10.84
N ALA A 249 8.97 -36.68 9.87
CA ALA A 249 7.63 -36.28 9.46
C ALA A 249 6.97 -37.46 8.66
N ASP A 250 5.69 -37.69 8.94
CA ASP A 250 4.87 -38.58 8.14
C ASP A 250 4.41 -37.85 6.87
N LEU A 251 5.11 -38.15 5.76
CA LEU A 251 4.85 -37.50 4.46
C LEU A 251 3.44 -37.81 3.92
N ASP A 252 2.90 -38.98 4.19
CA ASP A 252 1.57 -39.34 3.70
C ASP A 252 0.48 -38.58 4.51
N ALA A 253 0.68 -38.44 5.81
CA ALA A 253 -0.18 -37.59 6.64
C ALA A 253 -0.09 -36.11 6.22
N VAL A 254 1.10 -35.59 5.89
CA VAL A 254 1.28 -34.24 5.36
C VAL A 254 0.52 -34.07 4.04
N ARG A 255 0.70 -34.99 3.09
CA ARG A 255 0.01 -34.95 1.78
C ARG A 255 -1.50 -35.03 1.89
N ALA A 256 -2.02 -35.71 2.91
CA ALA A 256 -3.44 -35.83 3.18
C ALA A 256 -4.04 -34.62 3.89
N THR A 257 -3.20 -33.68 4.33
CA THR A 257 -3.66 -32.46 5.05
C THR A 257 -4.33 -31.50 4.08
N ALA A 258 -5.47 -30.97 4.50
CA ALA A 258 -6.21 -29.97 3.71
C ALA A 258 -5.33 -28.75 3.40
N GLY A 259 -5.32 -28.33 2.14
CA GLY A 259 -4.50 -27.23 1.63
C GLY A 259 -3.11 -27.63 1.15
N VAL A 260 -2.60 -28.83 1.47
CA VAL A 260 -1.30 -29.29 0.97
C VAL A 260 -1.46 -29.76 -0.48
N GLN A 261 -0.67 -29.16 -1.38
CA GLN A 261 -0.63 -29.48 -2.80
C GLN A 261 0.48 -30.50 -3.10
N SER A 262 1.62 -30.37 -2.43
CA SER A 262 2.73 -31.33 -2.52
C SER A 262 3.54 -31.36 -1.23
N ALA A 263 4.18 -32.52 -0.95
CA ALA A 263 5.16 -32.68 0.12
C ALA A 263 6.24 -33.62 -0.33
N GLU A 264 7.50 -33.17 -0.28
CA GLU A 264 8.67 -33.91 -0.73
C GLU A 264 9.80 -33.83 0.30
N PRO A 265 10.63 -34.89 0.45
CA PRO A 265 11.82 -34.83 1.28
C PRO A 265 12.79 -33.75 0.75
N SER A 266 13.38 -32.99 1.64
CA SER A 266 14.38 -31.97 1.35
C SER A 266 15.61 -32.15 2.25
N ALA A 267 16.75 -31.60 1.84
CA ALA A 267 18.00 -31.65 2.60
C ALA A 267 17.89 -31.03 4.01
N GLY A 268 16.90 -30.16 4.23
CA GLY A 268 16.65 -29.50 5.51
C GLY A 268 15.38 -29.94 6.24
N GLY A 269 14.69 -30.99 5.76
CA GLY A 269 13.41 -31.44 6.32
C GLY A 269 12.41 -31.87 5.26
N VAL A 270 11.20 -31.38 5.31
CA VAL A 270 10.15 -31.61 4.31
C VAL A 270 9.83 -30.29 3.61
N GLU A 271 9.94 -30.26 2.30
CA GLU A 271 9.46 -29.18 1.45
C GLU A 271 7.97 -29.39 1.17
N ILE A 272 7.17 -28.38 1.46
CA ILE A 272 5.71 -28.47 1.39
C ILE A 272 5.19 -27.26 0.62
N VAL A 273 4.30 -27.49 -0.33
CA VAL A 273 3.51 -26.45 -0.99
C VAL A 273 2.11 -26.49 -0.41
N VAL A 274 1.69 -25.38 0.21
CA VAL A 274 0.37 -25.22 0.84
C VAL A 274 -0.37 -24.08 0.16
N GLU A 275 -1.64 -24.29 -0.13
CA GLU A 275 -2.59 -23.26 -0.56
C GLU A 275 -3.52 -22.95 0.60
N GLY A 276 -3.61 -21.66 0.98
CA GLY A 276 -4.44 -21.20 2.08
C GLY A 276 -3.81 -21.31 3.46
N SER A 277 -4.63 -21.68 4.46
CA SER A 277 -4.23 -21.70 5.87
C SER A 277 -3.28 -22.85 6.21
N MET A 278 -2.14 -22.54 6.81
CA MET A 278 -1.17 -23.53 7.29
C MET A 278 -1.57 -24.12 8.67
N ALA A 279 -2.69 -23.69 9.25
CA ALA A 279 -3.06 -24.09 10.63
C ALA A 279 -3.27 -25.63 10.78
N ALA A 280 -3.81 -26.30 9.77
CA ALA A 280 -3.98 -27.75 9.79
C ALA A 280 -2.63 -28.49 9.74
N LEU A 281 -1.72 -28.02 8.89
CA LEU A 281 -0.37 -28.55 8.77
C LEU A 281 0.43 -28.41 10.08
N PHE A 282 0.41 -27.22 10.70
CA PHE A 282 1.13 -27.02 11.97
C PHE A 282 0.54 -27.84 13.13
N ARG A 283 -0.77 -28.02 13.17
CA ARG A 283 -1.40 -28.92 14.16
C ARG A 283 -0.97 -30.37 13.98
N LEU A 284 -0.85 -30.84 12.73
CA LEU A 284 -0.34 -32.16 12.42
C LEU A 284 1.15 -32.32 12.79
N ALA A 285 1.97 -31.31 12.48
CA ALA A 285 3.41 -31.36 12.68
C ALA A 285 3.86 -31.10 14.14
N ALA A 286 3.03 -30.46 14.95
CA ALA A 286 3.37 -30.11 16.33
C ALA A 286 3.87 -31.30 17.17
N PRO A 287 3.27 -32.54 17.14
CA PRO A 287 3.76 -33.71 17.86
C PRO A 287 5.15 -34.17 17.41
N TRP A 288 5.60 -33.86 16.20
CA TRP A 288 6.92 -34.21 15.71
C TRP A 288 8.05 -33.32 16.23
N GLY A 289 7.69 -32.25 16.95
CA GLY A 289 8.64 -31.27 17.47
C GLY A 289 9.19 -30.40 16.35
N ILE A 290 8.48 -29.32 16.01
CA ILE A 290 8.91 -28.35 14.98
C ILE A 290 10.16 -27.63 15.48
N GLU A 291 11.28 -27.81 14.79
CA GLU A 291 12.54 -27.14 15.09
C GLU A 291 12.71 -25.86 14.27
N ARG A 292 12.29 -25.92 13.00
CA ARG A 292 12.47 -24.80 12.07
C ARG A 292 11.38 -24.80 11.00
N VAL A 293 10.92 -23.59 10.68
CA VAL A 293 10.06 -23.32 9.52
C VAL A 293 10.74 -22.24 8.70
N VAL A 294 11.01 -22.52 7.45
CA VAL A 294 11.47 -21.54 6.48
C VAL A 294 10.40 -21.47 5.41
N ALA A 295 9.75 -20.33 5.30
CA ALA A 295 8.79 -20.08 4.23
C ALA A 295 9.45 -19.15 3.21
N ASP A 296 9.29 -19.46 1.93
CA ASP A 296 9.68 -18.55 0.86
C ASP A 296 8.72 -17.34 0.87
N GLU A 297 9.25 -16.16 0.53
CA GLU A 297 8.41 -15.02 0.24
C GLU A 297 7.48 -15.39 -0.93
N VAL A 298 6.21 -15.06 -0.78
CA VAL A 298 5.23 -15.33 -1.84
C VAL A 298 5.57 -14.46 -3.04
N ASP A 299 5.91 -15.10 -4.16
CA ASP A 299 6.14 -14.39 -5.41
C ASP A 299 4.79 -13.81 -5.90
N LEU A 300 4.77 -12.51 -6.13
CA LEU A 300 3.61 -11.85 -6.77
C LEU A 300 3.25 -12.51 -8.11
N ALA A 301 4.21 -13.15 -8.79
CA ALA A 301 3.93 -13.89 -10.01
C ALA A 301 3.01 -15.09 -9.76
N ASP A 302 3.19 -15.79 -8.62
CA ASP A 302 2.34 -16.93 -8.25
C ASP A 302 0.92 -16.43 -7.87
N VAL A 303 0.82 -15.31 -7.18
CA VAL A 303 -0.47 -14.67 -6.90
C VAL A 303 -1.18 -14.27 -8.20
N PHE A 304 -0.45 -13.71 -9.15
CA PHE A 304 -1.01 -13.36 -10.47
C PHE A 304 -1.50 -14.57 -11.25
N LEU A 305 -0.75 -15.68 -11.25
CA LEU A 305 -1.14 -16.89 -11.97
C LEU A 305 -2.48 -17.42 -11.45
N HIS A 306 -2.68 -17.47 -10.13
CA HIS A 306 -3.93 -17.95 -9.53
C HIS A 306 -5.13 -17.04 -9.76
N LEU A 307 -4.93 -15.72 -9.80
CA LEU A 307 -6.00 -14.80 -10.11
C LEU A 307 -6.44 -14.88 -11.59
N TYR A 308 -5.60 -15.42 -12.47
CA TYR A 308 -5.92 -15.63 -13.89
C TYR A 308 -6.42 -17.05 -14.21
N GLU A 309 -6.10 -18.08 -13.40
CA GLU A 309 -6.56 -19.45 -13.61
C GLU A 309 -7.95 -19.72 -13.03
N GLY A 310 -8.54 -18.75 -12.34
CA GLY A 310 -9.84 -18.86 -11.66
C GLY A 310 -11.04 -18.33 -12.45
N ASP A 311 -10.86 -17.96 -13.74
CA ASP A 311 -11.97 -17.57 -14.66
C ASP A 311 -12.29 -18.67 -15.68
#